data_318d2fc4707fd308d568790d49d090e2
#
_entry.id   318d2fc4707fd308d568790d49d090e2
#
_cell.length_a   1.000
_cell.length_b   1.000
_cell.length_c   1.000
_cell.angle_alpha   90.00
_cell.angle_beta   90.00
_cell.angle_gamma   90.00
#
_symmetry.space_group_name_H-M   'P 1'
#
loop_
_entity.id
_entity.type
_entity.pdbx_description
1 polymer ?
#
loop_
_entity_poly.entity_id
_entity_poly.type
_entity_poly.pdbx_seq_one_letter_code
_entity_poly.pdbx_strand_id
1 'polypeptide(L)'
;MADEKKKKKVDYSGAWAEARKIIWKARWRLLAGSVLLIISRLSGMVLPGSMKYVGDEVFGKHNYAMLGWIAAAIGAATVVQGITGFVLSQILGVAAQRAITEMRKNVQSHIEKLPISYFDSTQSGQLISRIMNDAEGIRNLVGTGIGQILGSLVTATIAIGVLFYINWQLTAATMVVLLVFGAALMYAFKVLRPTFRERGQITAEVTGRLGESLGGIRIVKAYTAEKREELSFARGAHRLFRNVAKTVTGVSAISSFSSVIIGAIAVVMIVIGGRAVQSGTMTLGDFLMYISFTFLLAMPIIELTSIGTQLTEALAGLDRIREIMAMPTETDEDATRPPLPVVKGTIDFENVFFEYEIGRAHV
;
A
#
# COMPACT_ATOMS: atom_id res chain seq x y z
N MET A 1 -19.43 33.28 -6.50
CA MET A 1 -19.03 32.38 -7.59
C MET A 1 -17.81 31.64 -7.11
N ALA A 2 -17.97 30.40 -6.66
CA ALA A 2 -16.89 29.58 -6.14
C ALA A 2 -16.09 29.05 -7.33
N ASP A 3 -14.86 29.50 -7.43
CA ASP A 3 -13.88 28.99 -8.39
C ASP A 3 -13.57 27.53 -7.99
N GLU A 4 -14.11 26.59 -8.74
CA GLU A 4 -13.81 25.16 -8.62
C GLU A 4 -12.30 24.99 -8.81
N LYS A 5 -11.54 24.91 -7.71
CA LYS A 5 -10.15 24.46 -7.76
C LYS A 5 -10.16 23.10 -8.46
N LYS A 6 -9.98 23.10 -9.78
CA LYS A 6 -9.72 21.89 -10.57
C LYS A 6 -8.66 21.10 -9.83
N LYS A 7 -9.04 19.95 -9.24
CA LYS A 7 -8.08 19.02 -8.65
C LYS A 7 -7.03 18.72 -9.70
N LYS A 8 -5.85 19.30 -9.54
CA LYS A 8 -4.70 19.09 -10.40
C LYS A 8 -4.50 17.58 -10.50
N LYS A 9 -4.48 17.05 -11.71
CA LYS A 9 -4.24 15.60 -11.92
C LYS A 9 -2.83 15.31 -11.46
N VAL A 10 -2.65 14.29 -10.61
CA VAL A 10 -1.33 13.81 -10.18
C VAL A 10 -0.50 13.52 -11.43
N ASP A 11 0.70 14.12 -11.53
CA ASP A 11 1.65 13.84 -12.59
C ASP A 11 2.42 12.55 -12.26
N TYR A 12 1.81 11.43 -12.60
CA TYR A 12 2.41 10.12 -12.38
C TYR A 12 3.74 9.93 -13.13
N SER A 13 3.97 10.63 -14.24
CA SER A 13 5.20 10.49 -15.04
C SER A 13 6.40 11.07 -14.30
N GLY A 14 6.24 12.26 -13.73
CA GLY A 14 7.27 12.91 -12.95
C GLY A 14 7.52 12.24 -11.59
N ALA A 15 6.44 11.85 -10.89
CA ALA A 15 6.57 11.08 -9.64
C ALA A 15 7.31 9.74 -9.86
N TRP A 16 7.05 9.06 -10.97
CA TRP A 16 7.75 7.84 -11.35
C TRP A 16 9.23 8.06 -11.67
N ALA A 17 9.58 9.20 -12.28
CA ALA A 17 10.97 9.55 -12.52
C ALA A 17 11.76 9.74 -11.21
N GLU A 18 11.18 10.40 -10.21
CA GLU A 18 11.79 10.52 -8.87
C GLU A 18 11.87 9.17 -8.16
N ALA A 19 10.81 8.37 -8.18
CA ALA A 19 10.82 7.00 -7.65
C ALA A 19 11.96 6.17 -8.27
N ARG A 20 12.16 6.26 -9.58
CA ARG A 20 13.24 5.57 -10.31
C ARG A 20 14.63 6.00 -9.85
N LYS A 21 14.86 7.31 -9.57
CA LYS A 21 16.15 7.79 -9.02
C LYS A 21 16.43 7.17 -7.65
N ILE A 22 15.43 7.14 -6.77
CA ILE A 22 15.54 6.54 -5.42
C ILE A 22 15.85 5.04 -5.53
N ILE A 23 15.12 4.30 -6.37
CA ILE A 23 15.34 2.88 -6.64
C ILE A 23 16.76 2.65 -7.18
N TRP A 24 17.22 3.47 -8.12
CA TRP A 24 18.55 3.33 -8.72
C TRP A 24 19.67 3.56 -7.71
N LYS A 25 19.50 4.51 -6.79
CA LYS A 25 20.45 4.76 -5.68
C LYS A 25 20.55 3.57 -4.72
N ALA A 26 19.47 2.80 -4.57
CA ALA A 26 19.39 1.61 -3.71
C ALA A 26 19.64 0.27 -4.45
N ARG A 27 20.00 0.28 -5.75
CA ARG A 27 20.01 -0.89 -6.64
C ARG A 27 20.74 -2.12 -6.08
N TRP A 28 21.92 -1.96 -5.50
CA TRP A 28 22.69 -3.09 -4.94
C TRP A 28 22.01 -3.73 -3.74
N ARG A 29 21.37 -2.93 -2.89
CA ARG A 29 20.60 -3.45 -1.76
C ARG A 29 19.32 -4.14 -2.22
N LEU A 30 18.67 -3.59 -3.24
CA LEU A 30 17.50 -4.21 -3.85
C LEU A 30 17.84 -5.52 -4.56
N LEU A 31 18.98 -5.61 -5.23
CA LEU A 31 19.48 -6.86 -5.83
C LEU A 31 19.77 -7.92 -4.77
N ALA A 32 20.51 -7.56 -3.71
CA ALA A 32 20.75 -8.48 -2.59
C ALA A 32 19.43 -8.91 -1.91
N GLY A 33 18.51 -7.95 -1.72
CA GLY A 33 17.18 -8.22 -1.23
C GLY A 33 16.38 -9.17 -2.13
N SER A 34 16.45 -9.01 -3.45
CA SER A 34 15.76 -9.88 -4.41
C SER A 34 16.29 -11.31 -4.37
N VAL A 35 17.59 -11.50 -4.23
CA VAL A 35 18.19 -12.84 -4.07
C VAL A 35 17.71 -13.51 -2.77
N LEU A 36 17.79 -12.79 -1.64
CA LEU A 36 17.29 -13.29 -0.36
C LEU A 36 15.79 -13.59 -0.40
N LEU A 37 15.02 -12.77 -1.09
CA LEU A 37 13.59 -12.96 -1.29
C LEU A 37 13.32 -14.25 -2.06
N ILE A 38 14.03 -14.52 -3.15
CA ILE A 38 13.88 -15.75 -3.93
C ILE A 38 14.21 -16.96 -3.04
N ILE A 39 15.32 -16.92 -2.29
CA ILE A 39 15.70 -17.99 -1.36
C ILE A 39 14.60 -18.21 -0.31
N SER A 40 14.09 -17.13 0.30
CA SER A 40 13.00 -17.19 1.28
C SER A 40 11.74 -17.81 0.70
N ARG A 41 11.34 -17.42 -0.53
CA ARG A 41 10.14 -17.96 -1.19
C ARG A 41 10.30 -19.43 -1.59
N LEU A 42 11.46 -19.81 -2.10
CA LEU A 42 11.78 -21.23 -2.41
C LEU A 42 11.78 -22.08 -1.15
N SER A 43 12.40 -21.61 -0.07
CA SER A 43 12.39 -22.31 1.23
C SER A 43 10.96 -22.49 1.76
N GLY A 44 10.09 -21.47 1.62
CA GLY A 44 8.68 -21.57 2.01
C GLY A 44 7.88 -22.57 1.18
N MET A 45 8.34 -22.96 -0.01
CA MET A 45 7.68 -23.95 -0.87
C MET A 45 8.09 -25.40 -0.53
N VAL A 46 9.09 -25.60 0.31
CA VAL A 46 9.52 -26.95 0.74
C VAL A 46 8.39 -27.66 1.50
N LEU A 47 7.67 -26.96 2.38
CA LEU A 47 6.55 -27.53 3.12
C LEU A 47 5.42 -28.00 2.18
N PRO A 48 4.84 -27.17 1.26
CA PRO A 48 3.87 -27.66 0.28
C PRO A 48 4.42 -28.76 -0.63
N GLY A 49 5.68 -28.63 -1.06
CA GLY A 49 6.33 -29.63 -1.92
C GLY A 49 6.57 -30.99 -1.24
N SER A 50 6.80 -30.98 0.06
CA SER A 50 7.00 -32.21 0.84
C SER A 50 5.75 -33.07 0.97
N MET A 51 4.55 -32.48 0.76
CA MET A 51 3.27 -33.20 0.84
C MET A 51 3.20 -34.36 -0.18
N LYS A 52 3.89 -34.23 -1.32
CA LYS A 52 4.04 -35.34 -2.27
C LYS A 52 4.71 -36.55 -1.63
N TYR A 53 5.85 -36.34 -0.99
CA TYR A 53 6.62 -37.43 -0.36
C TYR A 53 5.89 -38.00 0.84
N VAL A 54 5.19 -37.16 1.62
CA VAL A 54 4.35 -37.64 2.72
C VAL A 54 3.23 -38.54 2.21
N GLY A 55 2.55 -38.18 1.13
CA GLY A 55 1.48 -38.97 0.54
C GLY A 55 1.98 -40.28 -0.09
N ASP A 56 3.02 -40.22 -0.90
CA ASP A 56 3.46 -41.35 -1.73
C ASP A 56 4.40 -42.28 -1.01
N GLU A 57 5.40 -41.77 -0.28
CA GLU A 57 6.43 -42.62 0.38
C GLU A 57 6.00 -43.05 1.78
N VAL A 58 5.49 -42.09 2.59
CA VAL A 58 5.15 -42.41 3.98
C VAL A 58 3.85 -43.19 4.07
N PHE A 59 2.77 -42.69 3.47
CA PHE A 59 1.47 -43.37 3.54
C PHE A 59 1.28 -44.42 2.44
N GLY A 60 1.73 -44.16 1.22
CA GLY A 60 1.56 -45.05 0.08
C GLY A 60 2.43 -46.29 0.16
N LYS A 61 3.71 -46.14 0.52
CA LYS A 61 4.70 -47.27 0.61
C LYS A 61 4.99 -47.68 2.04
N HIS A 62 4.35 -47.11 3.06
CA HIS A 62 4.57 -47.36 4.49
C HIS A 62 6.04 -47.16 4.94
N ASN A 63 6.79 -46.30 4.26
CA ASN A 63 8.17 -46.00 4.57
C ASN A 63 8.28 -44.89 5.64
N TYR A 64 8.01 -45.26 6.88
CA TYR A 64 8.02 -44.29 8.01
C TYR A 64 9.42 -43.75 8.32
N ALA A 65 10.50 -44.43 7.86
CA ALA A 65 11.87 -43.91 8.04
C ALA A 65 12.09 -42.55 7.31
N MET A 66 11.36 -42.32 6.22
CA MET A 66 11.42 -41.01 5.51
C MET A 66 10.83 -39.86 6.29
N LEU A 67 9.95 -40.13 7.27
CA LEU A 67 9.29 -39.05 8.05
C LEU A 67 10.32 -38.16 8.76
N GLY A 68 11.38 -38.75 9.31
CA GLY A 68 12.46 -38.00 9.96
C GLY A 68 13.22 -37.09 8.98
N TRP A 69 13.50 -37.58 7.78
CA TRP A 69 14.18 -36.79 6.74
C TRP A 69 13.30 -35.66 6.20
N ILE A 70 12.01 -35.92 5.99
CA ILE A 70 11.04 -34.90 5.55
C ILE A 70 10.91 -33.81 6.63
N ALA A 71 10.77 -34.22 7.90
CA ALA A 71 10.69 -33.28 9.02
C ALA A 71 11.98 -32.44 9.16
N ALA A 72 13.14 -33.04 9.00
CA ALA A 72 14.43 -32.34 9.01
C ALA A 72 14.54 -31.36 7.84
N ALA A 73 14.13 -31.72 6.62
CA ALA A 73 14.13 -30.86 5.46
C ALA A 73 13.18 -29.67 5.63
N ILE A 74 11.96 -29.90 6.13
CA ILE A 74 11.00 -28.82 6.44
C ILE A 74 11.59 -27.91 7.53
N GLY A 75 12.15 -28.48 8.60
CA GLY A 75 12.76 -27.72 9.68
C GLY A 75 13.91 -26.83 9.19
N ALA A 76 14.84 -27.42 8.42
CA ALA A 76 15.94 -26.67 7.81
C ALA A 76 15.44 -25.55 6.88
N ALA A 77 14.48 -25.86 6.01
CA ALA A 77 13.89 -24.88 5.11
C ALA A 77 13.18 -23.73 5.88
N THR A 78 12.47 -24.06 6.96
CA THR A 78 11.81 -23.06 7.82
C THR A 78 12.83 -22.15 8.50
N VAL A 79 13.95 -22.70 8.99
CA VAL A 79 15.05 -21.91 9.57
C VAL A 79 15.66 -21.00 8.51
N VAL A 80 15.96 -21.52 7.32
CA VAL A 80 16.48 -20.71 6.20
C VAL A 80 15.48 -19.60 5.82
N GLN A 81 14.18 -19.91 5.72
CA GLN A 81 13.13 -18.94 5.45
C GLN A 81 13.08 -17.85 6.53
N GLY A 82 13.16 -18.22 7.80
CA GLY A 82 13.15 -17.28 8.92
C GLY A 82 14.36 -16.34 8.89
N ILE A 83 15.57 -16.90 8.72
CA ILE A 83 16.80 -16.11 8.64
C ILE A 83 16.80 -15.19 7.44
N THR A 84 16.51 -15.72 6.25
CA THR A 84 16.48 -14.92 5.01
C THR A 84 15.39 -13.85 5.05
N GLY A 85 14.21 -14.16 5.59
CA GLY A 85 13.12 -13.20 5.80
C GLY A 85 13.50 -12.08 6.77
N PHE A 86 14.16 -12.42 7.88
CA PHE A 86 14.66 -11.42 8.82
C PHE A 86 15.71 -10.51 8.19
N VAL A 87 16.73 -11.08 7.54
CA VAL A 87 17.80 -10.32 6.89
C VAL A 87 17.23 -9.44 5.77
N LEU A 88 16.29 -9.95 4.98
CA LEU A 88 15.58 -9.22 3.94
C LEU A 88 14.85 -8.00 4.53
N SER A 89 14.08 -8.21 5.61
CA SER A 89 13.35 -7.14 6.30
C SER A 89 14.29 -6.06 6.84
N GLN A 90 15.45 -6.44 7.39
CA GLN A 90 16.46 -5.49 7.86
C GLN A 90 17.07 -4.70 6.69
N ILE A 91 17.50 -5.36 5.62
CA ILE A 91 18.12 -4.69 4.48
C ILE A 91 17.15 -3.70 3.83
N LEU A 92 15.92 -4.13 3.51
CA LEU A 92 14.93 -3.29 2.84
C LEU A 92 14.34 -2.24 3.77
N GLY A 93 14.05 -2.61 5.02
CA GLY A 93 13.50 -1.69 6.03
C GLY A 93 14.47 -0.55 6.37
N VAL A 94 15.74 -0.88 6.64
CA VAL A 94 16.76 0.14 6.91
C VAL A 94 17.06 1.00 5.68
N ALA A 95 17.08 0.39 4.47
CA ALA A 95 17.27 1.15 3.23
C ALA A 95 16.13 2.15 3.00
N ALA A 96 14.88 1.71 3.19
CA ALA A 96 13.70 2.57 3.10
C ALA A 96 13.74 3.70 4.14
N GLN A 97 14.05 3.39 5.40
CA GLN A 97 14.12 4.38 6.46
C GLN A 97 15.21 5.44 6.22
N ARG A 98 16.36 5.05 5.67
CA ARG A 98 17.40 6.00 5.26
C ARG A 98 16.91 6.93 4.15
N ALA A 99 16.24 6.37 3.13
CA ALA A 99 15.68 7.17 2.04
C ALA A 99 14.61 8.15 2.53
N ILE A 100 13.74 7.73 3.45
CA ILE A 100 12.74 8.59 4.10
C ILE A 100 13.42 9.73 4.87
N THR A 101 14.41 9.40 5.69
CA THR A 101 15.13 10.40 6.50
C THR A 101 15.86 11.41 5.63
N GLU A 102 16.51 10.96 4.55
CA GLU A 102 17.18 11.85 3.58
C GLU A 102 16.16 12.75 2.87
N MET A 103 15.02 12.20 2.44
CA MET A 103 13.94 12.97 1.84
C MET A 103 13.39 14.03 2.80
N ARG A 104 13.10 13.65 4.05
CA ARG A 104 12.58 14.58 5.07
C ARG A 104 13.55 15.75 5.29
N LYS A 105 14.85 15.47 5.41
CA LYS A 105 15.88 16.51 5.55
C LYS A 105 15.90 17.45 4.34
N ASN A 106 15.88 16.90 3.14
CA ASN A 106 15.94 17.70 1.92
C ASN A 106 14.69 18.58 1.78
N VAL A 107 13.49 18.01 2.03
CA VAL A 107 12.23 18.75 1.97
C VAL A 107 12.19 19.84 3.05
N GLN A 108 12.58 19.55 4.29
CA GLN A 108 12.65 20.53 5.37
C GLN A 108 13.60 21.67 5.00
N SER A 109 14.83 21.35 4.61
CA SER A 109 15.84 22.36 4.22
C SER A 109 15.39 23.22 3.04
N HIS A 110 14.62 22.66 2.11
CA HIS A 110 14.06 23.41 0.99
C HIS A 110 12.93 24.33 1.45
N ILE A 111 12.00 23.80 2.27
CA ILE A 111 10.87 24.58 2.79
C ILE A 111 11.37 25.79 3.59
N GLU A 112 12.39 25.61 4.44
CA GLU A 112 12.95 26.71 5.24
C GLU A 112 13.57 27.85 4.40
N LYS A 113 13.84 27.61 3.12
CA LYS A 113 14.36 28.60 2.17
C LYS A 113 13.30 29.21 1.26
N LEU A 114 12.05 28.80 1.39
CA LEU A 114 10.94 29.38 0.61
C LEU A 114 10.61 30.78 1.10
N PRO A 115 10.11 31.67 0.21
CA PRO A 115 9.76 33.03 0.56
C PRO A 115 8.64 33.09 1.61
N ILE A 116 8.67 34.11 2.48
CA ILE A 116 7.71 34.30 3.58
C ILE A 116 6.25 34.30 3.06
N SER A 117 6.00 34.86 1.89
CA SER A 117 4.67 34.88 1.25
C SER A 117 4.04 33.49 1.10
N TYR A 118 4.88 32.45 0.96
CA TYR A 118 4.41 31.06 0.90
C TYR A 118 3.84 30.60 2.25
N PHE A 119 4.47 30.99 3.36
CA PHE A 119 4.02 30.64 4.72
C PHE A 119 2.75 31.39 5.11
N ASP A 120 2.57 32.61 4.64
CA ASP A 120 1.35 33.40 4.86
C ASP A 120 0.13 32.74 4.20
N SER A 121 0.33 32.07 3.06
CA SER A 121 -0.73 31.41 2.29
C SER A 121 -0.94 29.94 2.65
N THR A 122 -0.04 29.33 3.41
CA THR A 122 -0.04 27.87 3.65
C THR A 122 -0.07 27.56 5.14
N GLN A 123 -1.02 26.71 5.55
CA GLN A 123 -1.11 26.30 6.95
C GLN A 123 0.08 25.41 7.35
N SER A 124 0.70 25.69 8.50
CA SER A 124 1.83 24.92 9.03
C SER A 124 1.56 23.43 9.15
N GLY A 125 0.31 23.05 9.49
CA GLY A 125 -0.11 21.65 9.54
C GLY A 125 -0.01 20.91 8.21
N GLN A 126 -0.24 21.60 7.08
CA GLN A 126 -0.07 21.02 5.74
C GLN A 126 1.41 20.76 5.44
N LEU A 127 2.30 21.69 5.81
CA LEU A 127 3.74 21.54 5.62
C LEU A 127 4.29 20.38 6.45
N ILE A 128 3.89 20.29 7.72
CA ILE A 128 4.26 19.16 8.59
C ILE A 128 3.78 17.84 7.98
N SER A 129 2.55 17.79 7.49
CA SER A 129 2.02 16.57 6.84
C SER A 129 2.81 16.19 5.59
N ARG A 130 3.25 17.15 4.78
CA ARG A 130 4.07 16.90 3.59
C ARG A 130 5.45 16.35 3.94
N ILE A 131 6.11 16.92 4.97
CA ILE A 131 7.42 16.44 5.43
C ILE A 131 7.30 15.04 6.05
N MET A 132 6.30 14.81 6.89
CA MET A 132 6.21 13.58 7.69
C MET A 132 5.49 12.45 6.97
N ASN A 133 4.31 12.71 6.40
CA ASN A 133 3.44 11.67 5.86
C ASN A 133 3.71 11.39 4.37
N ASP A 134 3.92 12.41 3.55
CA ASP A 134 4.16 12.19 2.12
C ASP A 134 5.51 11.49 1.87
N ALA A 135 6.54 11.83 2.67
CA ALA A 135 7.83 11.14 2.62
C ALA A 135 7.74 9.66 3.06
N GLU A 136 6.78 9.31 3.94
CA GLU A 136 6.57 7.93 4.38
C GLU A 136 6.16 6.99 3.22
N GLY A 137 5.52 7.52 2.18
CA GLY A 137 5.19 6.78 0.96
C GLY A 137 6.39 6.07 0.31
N ILE A 138 7.62 6.59 0.51
CA ILE A 138 8.86 5.96 0.01
C ILE A 138 9.04 4.56 0.59
N ARG A 139 8.59 4.30 1.82
CA ARG A 139 8.63 2.95 2.43
C ARG A 139 7.93 1.94 1.55
N ASN A 140 6.78 2.29 1.01
CA ASN A 140 5.99 1.40 0.15
C ASN A 140 6.65 1.20 -1.22
N LEU A 141 7.44 2.16 -1.70
CA LEU A 141 8.16 2.03 -2.97
C LEU A 141 9.44 1.19 -2.82
N VAL A 142 10.29 1.50 -1.83
CA VAL A 142 11.65 0.92 -1.74
C VAL A 142 11.72 -0.23 -0.75
N GLY A 143 10.91 -0.20 0.31
CA GLY A 143 10.94 -1.20 1.39
C GLY A 143 10.03 -2.38 1.10
N THR A 144 8.75 -2.22 1.35
CA THR A 144 7.78 -3.33 1.32
C THR A 144 7.18 -3.58 -0.04
N GLY A 145 6.82 -2.53 -0.80
CA GLY A 145 6.03 -2.67 -2.02
C GLY A 145 6.73 -3.46 -3.13
N ILE A 146 7.94 -3.06 -3.53
CA ILE A 146 8.70 -3.76 -4.59
C ILE A 146 9.01 -5.20 -4.15
N GLY A 147 9.42 -5.39 -2.89
CA GLY A 147 9.68 -6.72 -2.35
C GLY A 147 8.45 -7.63 -2.38
N GLN A 148 7.29 -7.10 -2.01
CA GLN A 148 6.02 -7.85 -2.07
C GLN A 148 5.63 -8.18 -3.51
N ILE A 149 5.70 -7.21 -4.45
CA ILE A 149 5.39 -7.47 -5.87
C ILE A 149 6.28 -8.59 -6.43
N LEU A 150 7.60 -8.49 -6.24
CA LEU A 150 8.53 -9.50 -6.71
C LEU A 150 8.28 -10.85 -6.03
N GLY A 151 8.06 -10.85 -4.71
CA GLY A 151 7.78 -12.07 -3.96
C GLY A 151 6.48 -12.74 -4.38
N SER A 152 5.42 -11.98 -4.56
CA SER A 152 4.13 -12.49 -5.02
C SER A 152 4.22 -13.03 -6.45
N LEU A 153 4.96 -12.34 -7.33
CA LEU A 153 5.17 -12.78 -8.72
C LEU A 153 5.96 -14.08 -8.78
N VAL A 154 7.06 -14.18 -8.04
CA VAL A 154 7.88 -15.40 -7.95
C VAL A 154 7.05 -16.56 -7.41
N THR A 155 6.33 -16.34 -6.29
CA THR A 155 5.48 -17.38 -5.69
C THR A 155 4.38 -17.83 -6.65
N ALA A 156 3.68 -16.90 -7.29
CA ALA A 156 2.62 -17.21 -8.24
C ALA A 156 3.15 -17.98 -9.46
N THR A 157 4.26 -17.52 -10.04
CA THR A 157 4.87 -18.17 -11.23
C THR A 157 5.27 -19.62 -10.93
N ILE A 158 5.96 -19.85 -9.80
CA ILE A 158 6.39 -21.19 -9.42
C ILE A 158 5.19 -22.06 -9.06
N ALA A 159 4.24 -21.54 -8.27
CA ALA A 159 3.06 -22.29 -7.88
C ALA A 159 2.24 -22.71 -9.11
N ILE A 160 1.99 -21.79 -10.05
CA ILE A 160 1.29 -22.08 -11.30
C ILE A 160 2.07 -23.12 -12.12
N GLY A 161 3.40 -22.96 -12.26
CA GLY A 161 4.25 -23.94 -12.96
C GLY A 161 4.15 -25.34 -12.37
N VAL A 162 4.21 -25.46 -11.03
CA VAL A 162 4.07 -26.74 -10.33
C VAL A 162 2.67 -27.34 -10.53
N LEU A 163 1.62 -26.53 -10.41
CA LEU A 163 0.24 -27.00 -10.62
C LEU A 163 0.02 -27.53 -12.03
N PHE A 164 0.54 -26.83 -13.07
CA PHE A 164 0.46 -27.29 -14.47
C PHE A 164 1.28 -28.57 -14.70
N TYR A 165 2.43 -28.70 -14.04
CA TYR A 165 3.25 -29.91 -14.12
C TYR A 165 2.56 -31.12 -13.53
N ILE A 166 1.84 -30.95 -12.40
CA ILE A 166 1.12 -32.06 -11.74
C ILE A 166 -0.07 -32.51 -12.60
N ASN A 167 -0.96 -31.59 -12.95
CA ASN A 167 -2.13 -31.93 -13.74
C ASN A 167 -2.68 -30.69 -14.45
N TRP A 168 -2.46 -30.60 -15.77
CA TRP A 168 -2.87 -29.43 -16.55
C TRP A 168 -4.40 -29.24 -16.65
N GLN A 169 -5.18 -30.36 -16.67
CA GLN A 169 -6.64 -30.29 -16.77
C GLN A 169 -7.26 -29.74 -15.50
N LEU A 170 -6.81 -30.24 -14.34
CA LEU A 170 -7.24 -29.75 -13.03
C LEU A 170 -6.84 -28.27 -12.86
N THR A 171 -5.62 -27.91 -13.29
CA THR A 171 -5.14 -26.53 -13.21
C THR A 171 -5.92 -25.60 -14.13
N ALA A 172 -6.22 -26.01 -15.35
CA ALA A 172 -7.07 -25.22 -16.24
C ALA A 172 -8.47 -24.99 -15.65
N ALA A 173 -9.09 -26.02 -15.07
CA ALA A 173 -10.41 -25.89 -14.42
C ALA A 173 -10.34 -24.95 -13.20
N THR A 174 -9.36 -25.08 -12.31
CA THR A 174 -9.20 -24.19 -11.16
C THR A 174 -8.88 -22.77 -11.58
N MET A 175 -8.08 -22.57 -12.64
CA MET A 175 -7.78 -21.24 -13.18
C MET A 175 -9.01 -20.53 -13.75
N VAL A 176 -9.90 -21.26 -14.42
CA VAL A 176 -11.17 -20.69 -14.90
C VAL A 176 -12.01 -20.19 -13.71
N VAL A 177 -12.12 -20.97 -12.63
CA VAL A 177 -12.84 -20.53 -11.42
C VAL A 177 -12.18 -19.31 -10.80
N LEU A 178 -10.85 -19.29 -10.70
CA LEU A 178 -10.10 -18.14 -10.17
C LEU A 178 -10.24 -16.89 -11.04
N LEU A 179 -10.26 -17.02 -12.37
CA LEU A 179 -10.46 -15.88 -13.28
C LEU A 179 -11.87 -15.32 -13.17
N VAL A 180 -12.90 -16.17 -13.09
CA VAL A 180 -14.28 -15.74 -12.84
C VAL A 180 -14.38 -15.02 -11.50
N PHE A 181 -13.74 -15.56 -10.47
CA PHE A 181 -13.68 -14.94 -9.16
C PHE A 181 -12.99 -13.57 -9.19
N GLY A 182 -11.82 -13.48 -9.83
CA GLY A 182 -11.08 -12.22 -9.98
C GLY A 182 -11.91 -11.15 -10.71
N ALA A 183 -12.61 -11.53 -11.79
CA ALA A 183 -13.50 -10.63 -12.51
C ALA A 183 -14.68 -10.15 -11.64
N ALA A 184 -15.29 -11.07 -10.88
CA ALA A 184 -16.37 -10.73 -9.95
C ALA A 184 -15.90 -9.81 -8.82
N LEU A 185 -14.71 -10.04 -8.27
CA LEU A 185 -14.10 -9.15 -7.27
C LEU A 185 -13.84 -7.76 -7.84
N MET A 186 -13.25 -7.66 -9.03
CA MET A 186 -13.02 -6.35 -9.67
C MET A 186 -14.31 -5.58 -9.88
N TYR A 187 -15.37 -6.26 -10.32
CA TYR A 187 -16.68 -5.66 -10.45
C TYR A 187 -17.25 -5.19 -9.09
N ALA A 188 -17.18 -6.03 -8.07
CA ALA A 188 -17.63 -5.70 -6.72
C ALA A 188 -16.89 -4.49 -6.13
N PHE A 189 -15.56 -4.43 -6.27
CA PHE A 189 -14.78 -3.27 -5.86
C PHE A 189 -15.15 -2.00 -6.63
N LYS A 190 -15.41 -2.10 -7.94
CA LYS A 190 -15.88 -0.97 -8.75
C LYS A 190 -17.20 -0.39 -8.21
N VAL A 191 -18.12 -1.26 -7.76
CA VAL A 191 -19.42 -0.87 -7.18
C VAL A 191 -19.26 -0.30 -5.76
N LEU A 192 -18.36 -0.87 -4.95
CA LEU A 192 -18.16 -0.40 -3.56
C LEU A 192 -17.32 0.88 -3.45
N ARG A 193 -16.42 1.13 -4.39
CA ARG A 193 -15.52 2.29 -4.36
C ARG A 193 -16.21 3.64 -4.16
N PRO A 194 -17.34 3.96 -4.81
CA PRO A 194 -18.05 5.22 -4.56
C PRO A 194 -18.58 5.31 -3.12
N THR A 195 -19.06 4.20 -2.53
CA THR A 195 -19.55 4.16 -1.15
C THR A 195 -18.44 4.44 -0.13
N PHE A 196 -17.23 3.90 -0.35
CA PHE A 196 -16.06 4.24 0.47
C PHE A 196 -15.66 5.71 0.34
N ARG A 197 -15.72 6.28 -0.88
CA ARG A 197 -15.43 7.70 -1.11
C ARG A 197 -16.46 8.60 -0.42
N GLU A 198 -17.74 8.27 -0.52
CA GLU A 198 -18.83 8.96 0.18
C GLU A 198 -18.63 8.92 1.69
N ARG A 199 -18.23 7.78 2.26
CA ARG A 199 -17.89 7.65 3.67
C ARG A 199 -16.80 8.65 4.09
N GLY A 200 -15.73 8.78 3.29
CA GLY A 200 -14.65 9.73 3.55
C GLY A 200 -15.16 11.19 3.58
N GLN A 201 -16.04 11.54 2.66
CA GLN A 201 -16.64 12.87 2.60
C GLN A 201 -17.54 13.15 3.83
N ILE A 202 -18.43 12.21 4.18
CA ILE A 202 -19.29 12.33 5.35
C ILE A 202 -18.47 12.45 6.63
N THR A 203 -17.41 11.63 6.77
CA THR A 203 -16.51 11.70 7.92
C THR A 203 -15.84 13.07 8.02
N ALA A 204 -15.32 13.60 6.92
CA ALA A 204 -14.68 14.92 6.90
C ALA A 204 -15.66 16.03 7.27
N GLU A 205 -16.90 15.98 6.75
CA GLU A 205 -17.97 16.95 7.05
C GLU A 205 -18.34 16.92 8.55
N VAL A 206 -18.54 15.72 9.12
CA VAL A 206 -18.89 15.55 10.53
C VAL A 206 -17.75 16.00 11.46
N THR A 207 -16.49 15.62 11.11
CA THR A 207 -15.32 16.02 11.90
C THR A 207 -15.07 17.53 11.81
N GLY A 208 -15.21 18.14 10.63
CA GLY A 208 -15.09 19.59 10.44
C GLY A 208 -16.09 20.34 11.29
N ARG A 209 -17.37 19.93 11.23
CA ARG A 209 -18.42 20.56 12.02
C ARG A 209 -18.23 20.38 13.54
N LEU A 210 -17.73 19.21 13.96
CA LEU A 210 -17.38 19.01 15.37
C LEU A 210 -16.25 19.95 15.80
N GLY A 211 -15.23 20.12 14.94
CA GLY A 211 -14.15 21.07 15.16
C GLY A 211 -14.62 22.53 15.28
N GLU A 212 -15.54 22.94 14.40
CA GLU A 212 -16.18 24.28 14.49
C GLU A 212 -16.98 24.48 15.77
N SER A 213 -17.83 23.50 16.13
CA SER A 213 -18.64 23.55 17.34
C SER A 213 -17.79 23.60 18.61
N LEU A 214 -16.76 22.77 18.72
CA LEU A 214 -15.83 22.74 19.86
C LEU A 214 -14.91 23.97 19.90
N GLY A 215 -14.42 24.42 18.74
CA GLY A 215 -13.61 25.63 18.64
C GLY A 215 -14.40 26.89 19.02
N GLY A 216 -15.69 26.93 18.63
CA GLY A 216 -16.62 28.00 18.95
C GLY A 216 -17.49 27.75 20.21
N ILE A 217 -17.09 26.89 21.14
CA ILE A 217 -17.93 26.46 22.25
C ILE A 217 -18.43 27.60 23.14
N ARG A 218 -17.66 28.68 23.25
CA ARG A 218 -18.09 29.90 23.96
C ARG A 218 -19.31 30.54 23.32
N ILE A 219 -19.35 30.55 21.99
CA ILE A 219 -20.48 31.10 21.21
C ILE A 219 -21.70 30.17 21.38
N VAL A 220 -21.50 28.87 21.23
CA VAL A 220 -22.56 27.87 21.43
C VAL A 220 -23.20 28.04 22.80
N LYS A 221 -22.40 28.22 23.87
CA LYS A 221 -22.85 28.44 25.24
C LYS A 221 -23.55 29.79 25.43
N ALA A 222 -23.02 30.87 24.85
CA ALA A 222 -23.60 32.20 24.93
C ALA A 222 -25.03 32.28 24.34
N TYR A 223 -25.26 31.51 23.24
CA TYR A 223 -26.57 31.45 22.57
C TYR A 223 -27.43 30.25 23.00
N THR A 224 -27.03 29.47 24.01
CA THR A 224 -27.74 28.25 24.44
C THR A 224 -28.11 27.30 23.32
N ALA A 225 -27.16 27.19 22.33
CA ALA A 225 -27.38 26.49 21.08
C ALA A 225 -26.96 24.99 21.10
N GLU A 226 -26.72 24.41 22.30
CA GLU A 226 -26.23 23.05 22.50
C GLU A 226 -27.12 22.01 21.81
N LYS A 227 -28.43 22.12 21.97
CA LYS A 227 -29.39 21.18 21.37
C LYS A 227 -29.37 21.25 19.84
N ARG A 228 -29.11 22.42 19.26
CA ARG A 228 -29.01 22.61 17.82
C ARG A 228 -27.74 21.91 17.28
N GLU A 229 -26.63 22.09 17.96
CA GLU A 229 -25.36 21.47 17.58
C GLU A 229 -25.40 19.95 17.76
N GLU A 230 -25.98 19.47 18.88
CA GLU A 230 -26.22 18.04 19.14
C GLU A 230 -27.06 17.40 18.02
N LEU A 231 -28.18 18.04 17.63
CA LEU A 231 -29.03 17.53 16.56
C LEU A 231 -28.32 17.52 15.22
N SER A 232 -27.50 18.51 14.95
CA SER A 232 -26.71 18.60 13.72
C SER A 232 -25.66 17.47 13.66
N PHE A 233 -24.94 17.24 14.76
CA PHE A 233 -23.99 16.15 14.89
C PHE A 233 -24.69 14.78 14.76
N ALA A 234 -25.83 14.60 15.46
CA ALA A 234 -26.60 13.35 15.39
C ALA A 234 -27.05 13.01 13.96
N ARG A 235 -27.48 14.01 13.18
CA ARG A 235 -27.83 13.81 11.77
C ARG A 235 -26.62 13.39 10.93
N GLY A 236 -25.46 14.00 11.15
CA GLY A 236 -24.21 13.64 10.50
C GLY A 236 -23.77 12.20 10.84
N ALA A 237 -23.79 11.87 12.12
CA ALA A 237 -23.48 10.54 12.62
C ALA A 237 -24.45 9.47 12.08
N HIS A 238 -25.75 9.80 11.96
CA HIS A 238 -26.73 8.88 11.36
C HIS A 238 -26.48 8.66 9.86
N ARG A 239 -26.10 9.70 9.11
CA ARG A 239 -25.70 9.54 7.70
C ARG A 239 -24.47 8.65 7.58
N LEU A 240 -23.48 8.86 8.45
CA LEU A 240 -22.28 8.02 8.51
C LEU A 240 -22.65 6.56 8.82
N PHE A 241 -23.49 6.33 9.82
CA PHE A 241 -23.98 4.98 10.17
C PHE A 241 -24.64 4.30 8.97
N ARG A 242 -25.55 4.96 8.26
CA ARG A 242 -26.23 4.38 7.08
C ARG A 242 -25.23 4.04 5.95
N ASN A 243 -24.24 4.87 5.72
CA ASN A 243 -23.21 4.60 4.72
C ASN A 243 -22.32 3.42 5.16
N VAL A 244 -21.92 3.38 6.44
CA VAL A 244 -21.15 2.26 7.01
C VAL A 244 -21.94 0.96 6.92
N ALA A 245 -23.23 0.96 7.25
CA ALA A 245 -24.10 -0.21 7.15
C ALA A 245 -24.15 -0.76 5.71
N LYS A 246 -24.30 0.12 4.69
CA LYS A 246 -24.20 -0.29 3.27
C LYS A 246 -22.84 -0.89 2.95
N THR A 247 -21.77 -0.27 3.44
CA THR A 247 -20.40 -0.76 3.23
C THR A 247 -20.21 -2.14 3.84
N VAL A 248 -20.65 -2.33 5.10
CA VAL A 248 -20.57 -3.63 5.80
C VAL A 248 -21.34 -4.69 5.02
N THR A 249 -22.58 -4.39 4.58
CA THR A 249 -23.37 -5.32 3.76
C THR A 249 -22.64 -5.70 2.48
N GLY A 250 -22.05 -4.72 1.77
CA GLY A 250 -21.30 -4.98 0.55
C GLY A 250 -20.05 -5.83 0.77
N VAL A 251 -19.28 -5.51 1.81
CA VAL A 251 -18.08 -6.29 2.19
C VAL A 251 -18.46 -7.71 2.62
N SER A 252 -19.52 -7.87 3.42
CA SER A 252 -20.00 -9.18 3.84
C SER A 252 -20.48 -10.03 2.66
N ALA A 253 -21.15 -9.42 1.68
CA ALA A 253 -21.55 -10.11 0.45
C ALA A 253 -20.33 -10.62 -0.34
N ILE A 254 -19.27 -9.80 -0.47
CA ILE A 254 -18.01 -10.21 -1.12
C ILE A 254 -17.38 -11.36 -0.33
N SER A 255 -17.33 -11.27 1.00
CA SER A 255 -16.74 -12.32 1.85
C SER A 255 -17.51 -13.65 1.71
N SER A 256 -18.84 -13.59 1.76
CA SER A 256 -19.68 -14.77 1.57
C SER A 256 -19.51 -15.38 0.17
N PHE A 257 -19.47 -14.54 -0.87
CA PHE A 257 -19.19 -14.99 -2.23
C PHE A 257 -17.80 -15.64 -2.35
N SER A 258 -16.78 -15.06 -1.70
CA SER A 258 -15.44 -15.64 -1.66
C SER A 258 -15.44 -17.03 -1.01
N SER A 259 -16.20 -17.24 0.06
CA SER A 259 -16.34 -18.55 0.70
C SER A 259 -16.98 -19.58 -0.22
N VAL A 260 -17.99 -19.18 -0.99
CA VAL A 260 -18.64 -20.07 -1.99
C VAL A 260 -17.62 -20.45 -3.09
N ILE A 261 -16.82 -19.52 -3.55
CA ILE A 261 -15.79 -19.81 -4.58
C ILE A 261 -14.70 -20.74 -4.04
N ILE A 262 -14.25 -20.56 -2.80
CA ILE A 262 -13.30 -21.48 -2.16
C ILE A 262 -13.92 -22.89 -2.10
N GLY A 263 -15.19 -22.98 -1.72
CA GLY A 263 -15.93 -24.23 -1.76
C GLY A 263 -16.03 -24.84 -3.17
N ALA A 264 -16.29 -24.03 -4.20
CA ALA A 264 -16.33 -24.47 -5.58
C ALA A 264 -14.97 -25.01 -6.05
N ILE A 265 -13.87 -24.33 -5.71
CA ILE A 265 -12.50 -24.82 -5.98
C ILE A 265 -12.30 -26.19 -5.30
N ALA A 266 -12.67 -26.32 -4.03
CA ALA A 266 -12.56 -27.59 -3.31
C ALA A 266 -13.37 -28.71 -3.99
N VAL A 267 -14.59 -28.45 -4.46
CA VAL A 267 -15.39 -29.40 -5.21
C VAL A 267 -14.73 -29.80 -6.53
N VAL A 268 -14.22 -28.83 -7.29
CA VAL A 268 -13.48 -29.10 -8.54
C VAL A 268 -12.26 -29.98 -8.26
N MET A 269 -11.50 -29.68 -7.20
CA MET A 269 -10.34 -30.47 -6.80
C MET A 269 -10.71 -31.89 -6.40
N ILE A 270 -11.77 -32.08 -5.61
CA ILE A 270 -12.21 -33.40 -5.19
C ILE A 270 -12.73 -34.21 -6.39
N VAL A 271 -13.53 -33.59 -7.27
CA VAL A 271 -14.16 -34.33 -8.39
C VAL A 271 -13.13 -34.66 -9.48
N ILE A 272 -12.37 -33.67 -9.94
CA ILE A 272 -11.41 -33.89 -11.04
C ILE A 272 -10.13 -34.56 -10.49
N GLY A 273 -9.57 -34.04 -9.39
CA GLY A 273 -8.38 -34.60 -8.77
C GLY A 273 -8.62 -36.01 -8.21
N GLY A 274 -9.76 -36.24 -7.56
CA GLY A 274 -10.13 -37.56 -7.08
C GLY A 274 -10.27 -38.57 -8.22
N ARG A 275 -10.89 -38.19 -9.36
CA ARG A 275 -10.91 -39.03 -10.56
C ARG A 275 -9.53 -39.29 -11.13
N ALA A 276 -8.63 -38.29 -11.12
CA ALA A 276 -7.27 -38.45 -11.58
C ALA A 276 -6.48 -39.45 -10.70
N VAL A 277 -6.69 -39.38 -9.38
CA VAL A 277 -6.10 -40.37 -8.45
C VAL A 277 -6.69 -41.77 -8.68
N GLN A 278 -8.00 -41.89 -8.85
CA GLN A 278 -8.64 -43.16 -9.10
C GLN A 278 -8.20 -43.80 -10.43
N SER A 279 -7.97 -43.00 -11.46
CA SER A 279 -7.49 -43.49 -12.78
C SER A 279 -5.97 -43.75 -12.79
N GLY A 280 -5.25 -43.49 -11.72
CA GLY A 280 -3.79 -43.66 -11.63
C GLY A 280 -2.97 -42.60 -12.41
N THR A 281 -3.61 -41.56 -12.94
CA THR A 281 -2.93 -40.46 -13.65
C THR A 281 -2.29 -39.44 -12.69
N MET A 282 -2.62 -39.53 -11.40
CA MET A 282 -2.12 -38.68 -10.33
C MET A 282 -1.95 -39.52 -9.06
N THR A 283 -0.87 -39.32 -8.31
CA THR A 283 -0.69 -39.99 -7.02
C THR A 283 -1.43 -39.27 -5.91
N LEU A 284 -1.63 -39.94 -4.77
CA LEU A 284 -2.22 -39.29 -3.58
C LEU A 284 -1.31 -38.13 -3.09
N GLY A 285 0.00 -38.33 -3.16
CA GLY A 285 0.97 -37.30 -2.80
C GLY A 285 0.92 -36.09 -3.74
N ASP A 286 0.78 -36.32 -5.05
CA ASP A 286 0.57 -35.25 -6.02
C ASP A 286 -0.70 -34.46 -5.72
N PHE A 287 -1.79 -35.14 -5.32
CA PHE A 287 -3.02 -34.49 -4.94
C PHE A 287 -2.89 -33.61 -3.69
N LEU A 288 -2.21 -34.11 -2.65
CA LEU A 288 -1.93 -33.33 -1.44
C LEU A 288 -1.03 -32.12 -1.73
N MET A 289 -0.02 -32.31 -2.56
CA MET A 289 0.84 -31.22 -3.02
C MET A 289 0.06 -30.20 -3.83
N TYR A 290 -0.83 -30.65 -4.72
CA TYR A 290 -1.70 -29.78 -5.50
C TYR A 290 -2.58 -28.88 -4.62
N ILE A 291 -3.24 -29.46 -3.60
CA ILE A 291 -4.04 -28.73 -2.62
C ILE A 291 -3.19 -27.64 -1.96
N SER A 292 -2.00 -28.02 -1.46
CA SER A 292 -1.10 -27.10 -0.74
C SER A 292 -0.62 -25.94 -1.61
N PHE A 293 -0.26 -26.19 -2.88
CA PHE A 293 0.14 -25.14 -3.81
C PHE A 293 -1.05 -24.25 -4.25
N THR A 294 -2.25 -24.80 -4.33
CA THR A 294 -3.45 -23.99 -4.61
C THR A 294 -3.73 -22.99 -3.49
N PHE A 295 -3.61 -23.40 -2.22
CA PHE A 295 -3.71 -22.47 -1.09
C PHE A 295 -2.60 -21.44 -1.09
N LEU A 296 -1.36 -21.83 -1.42
CA LEU A 296 -0.23 -20.91 -1.52
C LEU A 296 -0.46 -19.83 -2.58
N LEU A 297 -1.18 -20.14 -3.66
CA LEU A 297 -1.50 -19.20 -4.74
C LEU A 297 -2.50 -18.10 -4.31
N ALA A 298 -3.28 -18.31 -3.25
CA ALA A 298 -4.24 -17.31 -2.78
C ALA A 298 -3.57 -16.06 -2.20
N MET A 299 -2.43 -16.21 -1.53
CA MET A 299 -1.73 -15.08 -0.87
C MET A 299 -1.24 -14.01 -1.86
N PRO A 300 -0.58 -14.34 -2.99
CA PRO A 300 -0.17 -13.38 -4.00
C PRO A 300 -1.30 -12.50 -4.53
N ILE A 301 -2.50 -13.04 -4.69
CA ILE A 301 -3.66 -12.31 -5.20
C ILE A 301 -4.08 -11.20 -4.22
N ILE A 302 -4.10 -11.52 -2.92
CA ILE A 302 -4.43 -10.57 -1.86
C ILE A 302 -3.35 -9.48 -1.75
N GLU A 303 -2.07 -9.88 -1.76
CA GLU A 303 -0.93 -8.97 -1.68
C GLU A 303 -0.92 -7.97 -2.85
N LEU A 304 -1.09 -8.42 -4.09
CA LEU A 304 -1.12 -7.55 -5.27
C LEU A 304 -2.24 -6.49 -5.22
N THR A 305 -3.39 -6.84 -4.65
CA THR A 305 -4.50 -5.89 -4.50
C THR A 305 -4.17 -4.77 -3.51
N SER A 306 -3.53 -5.09 -2.39
CA SER A 306 -3.15 -4.11 -1.36
C SER A 306 -2.03 -3.17 -1.83
N ILE A 307 -1.07 -3.70 -2.58
CA ILE A 307 0.08 -2.94 -3.08
C ILE A 307 -0.35 -1.85 -4.08
N GLY A 308 -1.35 -2.12 -4.93
CA GLY A 308 -1.84 -1.13 -5.89
C GLY A 308 -2.30 0.17 -5.23
N THR A 309 -2.96 0.08 -4.08
CA THR A 309 -3.38 1.25 -3.30
C THR A 309 -2.17 1.97 -2.69
N GLN A 310 -1.28 1.22 -2.04
CA GLN A 310 -0.07 1.77 -1.41
C GLN A 310 0.84 2.48 -2.43
N LEU A 311 0.99 1.91 -3.62
CA LEU A 311 1.79 2.52 -4.70
C LEU A 311 1.16 3.83 -5.19
N THR A 312 -0.16 3.87 -5.34
CA THR A 312 -0.88 5.08 -5.75
C THR A 312 -0.71 6.20 -4.72
N GLU A 313 -0.84 5.90 -3.42
CA GLU A 313 -0.63 6.85 -2.33
C GLU A 313 0.82 7.36 -2.28
N ALA A 314 1.78 6.46 -2.46
CA ALA A 314 3.20 6.80 -2.49
C ALA A 314 3.55 7.73 -3.65
N LEU A 315 3.05 7.45 -4.86
CA LEU A 315 3.27 8.29 -6.03
C LEU A 315 2.60 9.67 -5.87
N ALA A 316 1.40 9.72 -5.30
CA ALA A 316 0.74 10.98 -5.00
C ALA A 316 1.50 11.81 -3.95
N GLY A 317 2.08 11.18 -2.93
CA GLY A 317 2.95 11.83 -1.96
C GLY A 317 4.22 12.41 -2.61
N LEU A 318 4.88 11.62 -3.46
CA LEU A 318 6.07 12.07 -4.19
C LEU A 318 5.77 13.25 -5.15
N ASP A 319 4.61 13.25 -5.80
CA ASP A 319 4.21 14.35 -6.68
C ASP A 319 4.05 15.66 -5.89
N ARG A 320 3.43 15.61 -4.70
CA ARG A 320 3.33 16.76 -3.81
C ARG A 320 4.67 17.26 -3.28
N ILE A 321 5.58 16.34 -2.94
CA ILE A 321 6.96 16.69 -2.54
C ILE A 321 7.68 17.37 -3.72
N ARG A 322 7.55 16.83 -4.94
CA ARG A 322 8.16 17.40 -6.13
C ARG A 322 7.64 18.81 -6.41
N GLU A 323 6.33 19.06 -6.22
CA GLU A 323 5.76 20.39 -6.38
C GLU A 323 6.46 21.42 -5.45
N ILE A 324 6.71 21.05 -4.19
CA ILE A 324 7.44 21.92 -3.25
C ILE A 324 8.89 22.10 -3.68
N MET A 325 9.57 21.01 -3.99
CA MET A 325 10.98 21.04 -4.38
C MET A 325 11.25 21.79 -5.71
N ALA A 326 10.21 22.01 -6.51
CA ALA A 326 10.29 22.80 -7.74
C ALA A 326 10.04 24.30 -7.53
N MET A 327 9.65 24.72 -6.33
CA MET A 327 9.45 26.15 -6.04
C MET A 327 10.81 26.85 -5.90
N PRO A 328 10.94 28.07 -6.44
CA PRO A 328 12.16 28.83 -6.27
C PRO A 328 12.37 29.19 -4.80
N THR A 329 13.61 29.11 -4.35
CA THR A 329 14.01 29.50 -2.98
C THR A 329 14.55 30.93 -2.97
N GLU A 330 14.50 31.62 -1.83
CA GLU A 330 15.12 32.95 -1.67
C GLU A 330 16.62 32.91 -1.97
N THR A 331 17.30 31.80 -1.66
CA THR A 331 18.74 31.63 -1.92
C THR A 331 19.07 31.46 -3.42
N ASP A 332 18.12 31.08 -4.27
CA ASP A 332 18.36 31.01 -5.73
C ASP A 332 18.52 32.42 -6.33
N GLU A 333 17.82 33.41 -5.79
CA GLU A 333 18.00 34.81 -6.17
C GLU A 333 19.31 35.40 -5.63
N ASP A 334 19.73 35.01 -4.43
CA ASP A 334 20.95 35.52 -3.79
C ASP A 334 22.20 35.14 -4.58
N ALA A 335 22.21 34.00 -5.27
CA ALA A 335 23.34 33.60 -6.12
C ALA A 335 23.60 34.59 -7.29
N THR A 336 22.62 35.38 -7.67
CA THR A 336 22.68 36.37 -8.76
C THR A 336 22.99 37.79 -8.25
N ARG A 337 22.93 38.02 -6.93
CA ARG A 337 23.14 39.34 -6.31
C ARG A 337 24.62 39.59 -6.04
N PRO A 338 25.10 40.85 -6.22
CA PRO A 338 26.46 41.17 -5.87
C PRO A 338 26.67 41.06 -4.35
N PRO A 339 27.90 40.72 -3.88
CA PRO A 339 28.19 40.66 -2.46
C PRO A 339 28.00 42.03 -1.81
N LEU A 340 27.44 42.04 -0.61
CA LEU A 340 27.20 43.26 0.15
C LEU A 340 28.53 43.96 0.43
N PRO A 341 28.66 45.26 0.12
CA PRO A 341 29.87 46.01 0.48
C PRO A 341 29.99 46.13 2.00
N VAL A 342 31.15 46.59 2.48
CA VAL A 342 31.35 46.76 3.93
C VAL A 342 30.27 47.68 4.50
N VAL A 343 29.43 47.15 5.35
CA VAL A 343 28.27 47.86 5.93
C VAL A 343 28.75 48.81 7.01
N LYS A 344 28.45 50.09 6.84
CA LYS A 344 28.75 51.16 7.84
C LYS A 344 27.62 51.32 8.87
N GLY A 345 26.51 50.62 8.73
CA GLY A 345 25.40 50.62 9.68
C GLY A 345 24.37 51.75 9.47
N THR A 346 24.48 52.56 8.40
CA THR A 346 23.46 53.55 8.04
C THR A 346 22.41 52.89 7.15
N ILE A 347 21.13 53.07 7.47
CA ILE A 347 19.98 52.55 6.70
C ILE A 347 19.07 53.73 6.40
N ASP A 348 18.87 54.06 5.14
CA ASP A 348 17.97 55.08 4.66
C ASP A 348 16.81 54.43 3.88
N PHE A 349 15.56 54.77 4.23
CA PHE A 349 14.36 54.30 3.54
C PHE A 349 13.88 55.45 2.64
N GLU A 350 14.11 55.31 1.34
CA GLU A 350 13.66 56.33 0.35
C GLU A 350 12.50 55.74 -0.49
N ASN A 351 11.32 56.31 -0.37
CA ASN A 351 10.12 55.95 -1.17
C ASN A 351 9.82 54.43 -1.15
N VAL A 352 9.95 53.79 0.01
CA VAL A 352 9.64 52.36 0.16
C VAL A 352 8.14 52.18 0.31
N PHE A 353 7.53 51.50 -0.64
CA PHE A 353 6.13 51.07 -0.59
C PHE A 353 6.11 49.56 -0.35
N PHE A 354 5.33 49.15 0.62
CA PHE A 354 5.08 47.73 0.90
C PHE A 354 3.55 47.49 0.95
N GLU A 355 3.08 46.54 0.18
CA GLU A 355 1.69 46.13 0.17
C GLU A 355 1.63 44.60 0.34
N TYR A 356 0.84 44.15 1.32
CA TYR A 356 0.46 42.74 1.35
C TYR A 356 -0.45 42.44 0.18
N GLU A 357 -0.23 41.38 -0.58
CA GLU A 357 -1.22 40.88 -1.50
C GLU A 357 -2.52 40.62 -0.72
N ILE A 358 -3.45 41.56 -0.83
CA ILE A 358 -4.79 41.46 -0.22
C ILE A 358 -5.55 40.35 -0.97
N GLY A 359 -5.20 39.13 -0.67
CA GLY A 359 -5.83 37.93 -1.16
C GLY A 359 -6.75 37.37 -0.10
N ARG A 360 -8.02 37.80 -0.10
CA ARG A 360 -9.16 37.16 0.57
C ARG A 360 -9.01 37.00 2.08
N ALA A 361 -9.58 37.96 2.81
CA ALA A 361 -9.98 37.76 4.18
C ALA A 361 -10.77 36.44 4.30
N HIS A 362 -10.25 35.47 4.99
CA HIS A 362 -11.02 34.34 5.47
C HIS A 362 -11.82 34.87 6.66
N VAL A 363 -13.09 35.22 6.40
CA VAL A 363 -14.13 35.35 7.43
C VAL A 363 -14.52 33.95 7.88
#